data_bc41bf6a916df130be650f773ee27303
#
_entry.id   bc41bf6a916df130be650f773ee27303
#
_cell.length_a   1.000
_cell.length_b   1.000
_cell.length_c   1.000
_cell.angle_alpha   90.00
_cell.angle_beta   90.00
_cell.angle_gamma   90.00
#
_symmetry.space_group_name_H-M   'P 1'
#
loop_
_entity.id
_entity.type
_entity.pdbx_description
1 polymer ?
#
loop_
_entity_poly.entity_id
_entity_poly.type
_entity_poly.pdbx_seq_one_letter_code
_entity_poly.pdbx_strand_id
1 'polypeptide(L)'
;HKDTSQIYSERGWFDLDDKKGDFIGNAQYLEGNTIAKADTITYDGGLDLVTLKSDTIRSEYYSEKDTAFAKTIFYDKKNDVFRLTTDAYYKGEKNEVTGEKIYFDKKTEKFNVTGRSVVSDAPMLIEADTLDYDKSIKFGIANGHVIWRDTAAKTAIYADHVVYKGEENYMKATNDVGRPMFTTDIEGDTLYLKADTLKSFRIIKERIIYPDKNAARRAKKN
;
A
#
# COMPACT_ATOMS: atom_id res chain seq x y z
N HIS A 1 -22.41 25.28 -9.24
CA HIS A 1 -21.13 25.98 -9.30
C HIS A 1 -20.13 25.05 -9.98
N LYS A 2 -19.55 25.48 -11.12
CA LYS A 2 -18.34 24.84 -11.64
C LYS A 2 -17.23 25.13 -10.62
N ASP A 3 -16.60 24.07 -10.12
CA ASP A 3 -15.44 24.22 -9.25
C ASP A 3 -14.36 24.97 -10.04
N THR A 4 -14.00 26.14 -9.58
CA THR A 4 -12.96 26.97 -10.20
C THR A 4 -11.64 26.54 -9.59
N SER A 5 -10.75 26.02 -10.42
CA SER A 5 -9.35 25.80 -10.02
C SER A 5 -8.63 27.14 -9.86
N GLN A 6 -7.81 27.26 -8.83
CA GLN A 6 -7.00 28.45 -8.55
C GLN A 6 -5.56 28.03 -8.37
N ILE A 7 -4.65 28.77 -8.97
CA ILE A 7 -3.20 28.57 -8.79
C ILE A 7 -2.57 29.88 -8.32
N TYR A 8 -1.77 29.81 -7.27
CA TYR A 8 -0.98 30.90 -6.72
C TYR A 8 0.50 30.57 -6.83
N SER A 9 1.33 31.51 -7.24
CA SER A 9 2.77 31.36 -7.31
C SER A 9 3.43 32.74 -7.39
N GLU A 10 4.73 32.84 -7.12
CA GLU A 10 5.49 34.07 -7.30
C GLU A 10 5.70 34.42 -8.78
N ARG A 11 5.87 33.40 -9.62
CA ARG A 11 6.05 33.48 -11.06
C ARG A 11 5.36 32.32 -11.74
N GLY A 12 4.87 32.53 -12.95
CA GLY A 12 4.30 31.44 -13.72
C GLY A 12 4.02 31.85 -15.15
N TRP A 13 3.83 30.88 -15.97
CA TRP A 13 3.31 31.01 -17.32
C TRP A 13 2.29 29.92 -17.61
N PHE A 14 1.37 30.18 -18.49
CA PHE A 14 0.38 29.20 -18.94
C PHE A 14 0.09 29.42 -20.42
N ASP A 15 0.26 28.38 -21.22
CA ASP A 15 -0.11 28.34 -22.63
C ASP A 15 -1.56 27.86 -22.74
N LEU A 16 -2.42 28.68 -23.31
CA LEU A 16 -3.84 28.39 -23.44
C LEU A 16 -4.13 27.38 -24.55
N ASP A 17 -3.29 27.34 -25.59
CA ASP A 17 -3.49 26.46 -26.73
C ASP A 17 -3.04 25.03 -26.38
N ASP A 18 -1.85 24.89 -25.82
CA ASP A 18 -1.30 23.60 -25.37
C ASP A 18 -1.80 23.18 -23.99
N LYS A 19 -2.48 24.07 -23.25
CA LYS A 19 -2.96 23.86 -21.87
C LYS A 19 -1.86 23.43 -20.91
N LYS A 20 -0.67 24.02 -21.04
CA LYS A 20 0.50 23.71 -20.22
C LYS A 20 0.96 24.93 -19.44
N GLY A 21 1.52 24.71 -18.28
CA GLY A 21 2.06 25.80 -17.50
C GLY A 21 2.97 25.35 -16.36
N ASP A 22 3.87 26.26 -16.00
CA ASP A 22 4.72 26.14 -14.82
C ASP A 22 4.46 27.30 -13.87
N PHE A 23 4.33 26.98 -12.61
CA PHE A 23 4.08 27.89 -11.51
C PHE A 23 5.20 27.72 -10.48
N ILE A 24 6.00 28.79 -10.28
CA ILE A 24 7.28 28.72 -9.58
C ILE A 24 7.26 29.68 -8.39
N GLY A 25 7.79 29.23 -7.26
CA GLY A 25 7.90 29.96 -6.01
C GLY A 25 6.62 29.82 -5.16
N ASN A 26 6.72 29.02 -4.09
CA ASN A 26 5.62 28.76 -3.16
C ASN A 26 4.29 28.45 -3.86
N ALA A 27 4.35 27.64 -4.90
CA ALA A 27 3.20 27.37 -5.74
C ALA A 27 2.12 26.58 -4.97
N GLN A 28 0.87 27.01 -5.12
CA GLN A 28 -0.30 26.36 -4.51
C GLN A 28 -1.40 26.18 -5.56
N TYR A 29 -1.99 25.00 -5.58
CA TYR A 29 -3.16 24.65 -6.39
C TYR A 29 -4.32 24.34 -5.48
N LEU A 30 -5.50 24.90 -5.79
CA LEU A 30 -6.74 24.71 -5.05
C LEU A 30 -7.86 24.37 -6.03
N GLU A 31 -8.55 23.24 -5.80
CA GLU A 31 -9.72 22.84 -6.57
C GLU A 31 -10.67 22.03 -5.68
N GLY A 32 -11.83 22.60 -5.33
CA GLY A 32 -12.73 21.96 -4.37
C GLY A 32 -12.03 21.68 -3.05
N ASN A 33 -11.96 20.39 -2.67
CA ASN A 33 -11.26 19.92 -1.47
C ASN A 33 -9.79 19.52 -1.73
N THR A 34 -9.31 19.72 -2.95
CA THR A 34 -7.92 19.39 -3.30
C THR A 34 -7.02 20.60 -3.07
N ILE A 35 -5.94 20.39 -2.34
CA ILE A 35 -4.88 21.37 -2.08
C ILE A 35 -3.55 20.72 -2.44
N ALA A 36 -2.77 21.37 -3.31
CA ALA A 36 -1.39 20.95 -3.57
C ALA A 36 -0.44 22.14 -3.35
N LYS A 37 0.75 21.87 -2.77
CA LYS A 37 1.78 22.86 -2.48
C LYS A 37 3.15 22.34 -2.86
N ALA A 38 3.96 23.18 -3.49
CA ALA A 38 5.32 22.84 -3.87
C ALA A 38 6.14 24.12 -4.18
N ASP A 39 7.45 23.97 -4.32
CA ASP A 39 8.28 25.06 -4.85
C ASP A 39 7.92 25.31 -6.33
N THR A 40 7.60 24.25 -7.07
CA THR A 40 7.14 24.32 -8.47
C THR A 40 5.98 23.37 -8.70
N ILE A 41 4.96 23.86 -9.40
CA ILE A 41 3.85 23.06 -9.92
C ILE A 41 3.87 23.14 -11.43
N THR A 42 4.02 21.99 -12.12
CA THR A 42 3.89 21.87 -13.56
C THR A 42 2.55 21.19 -13.88
N TYR A 43 1.80 21.77 -14.78
CA TYR A 43 0.53 21.24 -15.27
C TYR A 43 0.59 20.98 -16.78
N ASP A 44 0.18 19.80 -17.20
CA ASP A 44 -0.04 19.42 -18.61
C ASP A 44 -1.49 18.97 -18.78
N GLY A 45 -2.35 19.88 -19.25
CA GLY A 45 -3.78 19.62 -19.46
C GLY A 45 -4.06 18.71 -20.66
N GLY A 46 -3.14 18.57 -21.61
CA GLY A 46 -3.26 17.62 -22.72
C GLY A 46 -3.13 16.17 -22.26
N LEU A 47 -2.29 15.95 -21.28
CA LEU A 47 -2.07 14.62 -20.66
C LEU A 47 -2.79 14.44 -19.33
N ASP A 48 -3.39 15.51 -18.80
CA ASP A 48 -4.05 15.54 -17.49
C ASP A 48 -3.09 15.20 -16.34
N LEU A 49 -1.86 15.73 -16.43
CA LEU A 49 -0.76 15.49 -15.51
C LEU A 49 -0.48 16.69 -14.62
N VAL A 50 -0.23 16.42 -13.35
CA VAL A 50 0.28 17.41 -12.39
C VAL A 50 1.59 16.90 -11.81
N THR A 51 2.62 17.76 -11.83
CA THR A 51 3.89 17.47 -11.15
C THR A 51 4.15 18.54 -10.09
N LEU A 52 4.35 18.11 -8.86
CA LEU A 52 4.74 18.93 -7.73
C LEU A 52 6.21 18.63 -7.44
N LYS A 53 7.04 19.64 -7.37
CA LYS A 53 8.46 19.48 -7.07
C LYS A 53 8.91 20.49 -6.02
N SER A 54 9.62 20.00 -5.00
CA SER A 54 10.24 20.80 -3.97
C SER A 54 11.67 20.34 -3.69
N ASP A 55 12.60 21.27 -3.61
CA ASP A 55 14.01 20.96 -3.37
C ASP A 55 14.35 20.97 -1.87
N THR A 56 13.79 21.89 -1.09
CA THR A 56 14.11 22.09 0.33
C THR A 56 13.17 21.32 1.25
N ILE A 57 11.86 21.49 1.07
CA ILE A 57 10.81 20.80 1.83
C ILE A 57 10.13 19.76 0.95
N ARG A 58 9.24 18.95 1.52
CA ARG A 58 8.42 18.03 0.71
C ARG A 58 7.31 18.80 0.01
N SER A 59 6.97 18.40 -1.20
CA SER A 59 5.72 18.75 -1.85
C SER A 59 4.57 18.09 -1.09
N GLU A 60 3.43 18.75 -1.06
CA GLU A 60 2.24 18.33 -0.32
C GLU A 60 1.05 18.22 -1.28
N TYR A 61 0.29 17.15 -1.15
CA TYR A 61 -0.98 16.93 -1.83
C TYR A 61 -2.02 16.47 -0.81
N TYR A 62 -3.16 17.11 -0.80
CA TYR A 62 -4.31 16.77 0.03
C TYR A 62 -5.56 16.71 -0.84
N SER A 63 -6.37 15.71 -0.64
CA SER A 63 -7.74 15.61 -1.16
C SER A 63 -8.67 15.13 -0.05
N GLU A 64 -9.93 14.92 -0.36
CA GLU A 64 -10.89 14.37 0.60
C GLU A 64 -10.47 12.98 1.12
N LYS A 65 -9.80 12.20 0.28
CA LYS A 65 -9.48 10.80 0.57
C LYS A 65 -7.99 10.51 0.70
N ASP A 66 -7.16 11.37 0.14
CA ASP A 66 -5.74 11.10 -0.01
C ASP A 66 -4.89 12.23 0.57
N THR A 67 -3.79 11.83 1.19
CA THR A 67 -2.70 12.74 1.56
C THR A 67 -1.40 12.16 1.02
N ALA A 68 -0.60 12.97 0.34
CA ALA A 68 0.69 12.54 -0.17
C ALA A 68 1.77 13.59 0.07
N PHE A 69 2.97 13.13 0.45
CA PHE A 69 4.16 13.95 0.62
C PHE A 69 5.35 13.29 -0.08
N ALA A 70 6.17 14.06 -0.75
CA ALA A 70 7.45 13.63 -1.32
C ALA A 70 8.25 14.84 -1.81
N LYS A 71 9.52 14.68 -2.16
CA LYS A 71 10.24 15.74 -2.90
C LYS A 71 9.59 15.98 -4.26
N THR A 72 9.18 14.90 -4.93
CA THR A 72 8.44 15.00 -6.19
C THR A 72 7.18 14.14 -6.12
N ILE A 73 6.04 14.75 -6.41
CA ILE A 73 4.75 14.10 -6.57
C ILE A 73 4.35 14.24 -8.03
N PHE A 74 4.15 13.13 -8.71
CA PHE A 74 3.60 13.07 -10.04
C PHE A 74 2.22 12.43 -9.95
N TYR A 75 1.18 13.14 -10.38
CA TYR A 75 -0.19 12.67 -10.38
C TYR A 75 -0.78 12.70 -11.79
N ASP A 76 -1.05 11.52 -12.31
CA ASP A 76 -1.79 11.28 -13.54
C ASP A 76 -3.29 11.23 -13.21
N LYS A 77 -3.99 12.34 -13.38
CA LYS A 77 -5.41 12.47 -13.04
C LYS A 77 -6.28 11.54 -13.91
N LYS A 78 -5.92 11.38 -15.19
CA LYS A 78 -6.66 10.54 -16.13
C LYS A 78 -6.64 9.07 -15.74
N ASN A 79 -5.48 8.58 -15.33
CA ASN A 79 -5.29 7.18 -14.94
C ASN A 79 -5.46 6.95 -13.45
N ASP A 80 -5.52 8.00 -12.64
CA ASP A 80 -5.58 8.00 -11.18
C ASP A 80 -4.36 7.30 -10.55
N VAL A 81 -3.17 7.69 -11.03
CA VAL A 81 -1.89 7.12 -10.64
C VAL A 81 -1.00 8.15 -9.96
N PHE A 82 -0.52 7.81 -8.76
CA PHE A 82 0.51 8.56 -8.06
C PHE A 82 1.89 7.94 -8.25
N ARG A 83 2.91 8.80 -8.45
CA ARG A 83 4.32 8.46 -8.32
C ARG A 83 4.97 9.46 -7.39
N LEU A 84 5.41 8.98 -6.25
CA LEU A 84 6.06 9.76 -5.22
C LEU A 84 7.52 9.37 -5.19
N THR A 85 8.42 10.34 -5.14
CA THR A 85 9.85 10.08 -5.20
C THR A 85 10.57 10.91 -4.15
N THR A 86 11.45 10.27 -3.42
CA THR A 86 12.29 10.79 -2.35
C THR A 86 11.47 11.24 -1.15
N ASP A 87 11.68 10.54 -0.05
CA ASP A 87 11.00 10.76 1.23
C ASP A 87 9.46 10.69 1.06
N ALA A 88 9.03 9.60 0.40
CA ALA A 88 7.66 9.42 -0.03
C ALA A 88 6.76 8.92 1.12
N TYR A 89 5.60 9.57 1.23
CA TYR A 89 4.52 9.21 2.14
C TYR A 89 3.19 9.28 1.40
N TYR A 90 2.35 8.28 1.57
CA TYR A 90 0.99 8.27 1.07
C TYR A 90 0.04 7.73 2.14
N LYS A 91 -1.09 8.40 2.33
CA LYS A 91 -2.17 7.96 3.20
C LYS A 91 -3.49 8.05 2.43
N GLY A 92 -4.15 6.91 2.29
CA GLY A 92 -5.51 6.77 1.80
C GLY A 92 -6.50 6.54 2.94
N GLU A 93 -7.73 6.15 2.61
CA GLU A 93 -8.79 5.90 3.61
C GLU A 93 -8.44 4.76 4.58
N LYS A 94 -7.73 3.73 4.14
CA LYS A 94 -7.47 2.51 4.93
C LYS A 94 -5.99 2.15 5.05
N ASN A 95 -5.15 2.74 4.23
CA ASN A 95 -3.75 2.38 4.13
C ASN A 95 -2.85 3.60 4.32
N GLU A 96 -1.68 3.33 4.85
CA GLU A 96 -0.61 4.31 5.01
C GLU A 96 0.70 3.68 4.55
N VAL A 97 1.45 4.38 3.70
CA VAL A 97 2.64 3.86 3.03
C VAL A 97 3.76 4.88 3.14
N THR A 98 4.94 4.42 3.55
CA THR A 98 6.18 5.20 3.51
C THR A 98 7.25 4.45 2.74
N GLY A 99 8.17 5.18 2.10
CA GLY A 99 9.30 4.60 1.38
C GLY A 99 10.12 5.68 0.67
N GLU A 100 11.14 5.27 -0.05
CA GLU A 100 11.91 6.19 -0.91
C GLU A 100 11.13 6.55 -2.18
N LYS A 101 10.44 5.54 -2.77
CA LYS A 101 9.55 5.73 -3.92
C LYS A 101 8.28 4.94 -3.73
N ILE A 102 7.17 5.56 -4.07
CA ILE A 102 5.85 4.93 -4.08
C ILE A 102 5.23 5.11 -5.46
N TYR A 103 4.85 4.02 -6.09
CA TYR A 103 3.94 3.97 -7.21
C TYR A 103 2.60 3.42 -6.71
N PHE A 104 1.52 4.14 -6.96
CA PHE A 104 0.19 3.70 -6.59
C PHE A 104 -0.80 3.95 -7.72
N ASP A 105 -1.37 2.88 -8.25
CA ASP A 105 -2.49 2.90 -9.19
C ASP A 105 -3.79 2.69 -8.39
N LYS A 106 -4.57 3.74 -8.24
CA LYS A 106 -5.81 3.73 -7.46
C LYS A 106 -6.91 2.91 -8.11
N LYS A 107 -6.93 2.82 -9.46
CA LYS A 107 -7.96 2.05 -10.18
C LYS A 107 -7.79 0.55 -10.01
N THR A 108 -6.54 0.10 -10.01
CA THR A 108 -6.21 -1.32 -9.85
C THR A 108 -5.82 -1.67 -8.43
N GLU A 109 -5.73 -0.68 -7.55
CA GLU A 109 -5.26 -0.82 -6.16
C GLU A 109 -3.88 -1.51 -6.06
N LYS A 110 -2.98 -1.19 -7.02
CA LYS A 110 -1.61 -1.71 -7.07
C LYS A 110 -0.63 -0.74 -6.45
N PHE A 111 0.19 -1.27 -5.57
CA PHE A 111 1.31 -0.56 -4.97
C PHE A 111 2.64 -1.19 -5.39
N ASN A 112 3.60 -0.35 -5.71
CA ASN A 112 5.01 -0.70 -5.75
C ASN A 112 5.76 0.30 -4.87
N VAL A 113 6.49 -0.19 -3.87
CA VAL A 113 7.24 0.64 -2.93
C VAL A 113 8.68 0.18 -2.90
N THR A 114 9.62 1.12 -2.94
CA THR A 114 11.06 0.85 -2.90
C THR A 114 11.78 1.75 -1.90
N GLY A 115 12.97 1.33 -1.45
CA GLY A 115 13.64 1.88 -0.28
C GLY A 115 12.97 1.37 0.99
N ARG A 116 13.61 1.38 2.14
CA ARG A 116 13.02 0.85 3.39
C ARG A 116 11.59 1.35 3.55
N SER A 117 10.64 0.48 3.25
CA SER A 117 9.22 0.79 3.17
C SER A 117 8.43 0.24 4.34
N VAL A 118 7.41 0.98 4.74
CA VAL A 118 6.43 0.52 5.72
C VAL A 118 5.05 0.67 5.11
N VAL A 119 4.27 -0.40 5.10
CA VAL A 119 2.87 -0.41 4.66
C VAL A 119 2.00 -0.83 5.82
N SER A 120 1.08 0.03 6.19
CA SER A 120 0.08 -0.22 7.24
C SER A 120 -1.31 -0.31 6.60
N ASP A 121 -1.95 -1.46 6.73
CA ASP A 121 -3.36 -1.73 6.37
C ASP A 121 -3.91 -2.63 7.49
N ALA A 122 -4.39 -2.01 8.56
CA ALA A 122 -4.75 -2.69 9.80
C ALA A 122 -5.65 -3.91 9.58
N PRO A 123 -5.35 -5.06 10.20
CA PRO A 123 -4.35 -5.27 11.25
C PRO A 123 -2.92 -5.57 10.76
N MET A 124 -2.67 -5.49 9.44
CA MET A 124 -1.39 -5.85 8.84
C MET A 124 -0.42 -4.66 8.86
N LEU A 125 0.84 -4.95 9.20
CA LEU A 125 1.96 -4.02 9.10
C LEU A 125 3.12 -4.75 8.42
N ILE A 126 3.58 -4.21 7.29
CA ILE A 126 4.65 -4.81 6.49
C ILE A 126 5.80 -3.83 6.36
N GLU A 127 7.00 -4.27 6.70
CA GLU A 127 8.25 -3.56 6.47
C GLU A 127 9.10 -4.38 5.49
N ALA A 128 9.69 -3.75 4.48
CA ALA A 128 10.56 -4.41 3.50
C ALA A 128 11.43 -3.39 2.76
N ASP A 129 12.48 -3.84 2.06
CA ASP A 129 13.26 -2.97 1.19
C ASP A 129 12.54 -2.72 -0.13
N THR A 130 11.74 -3.69 -0.59
CA THR A 130 10.80 -3.53 -1.70
C THR A 130 9.49 -4.27 -1.44
N LEU A 131 8.38 -3.68 -1.87
CA LEU A 131 7.06 -4.28 -1.77
C LEU A 131 6.29 -4.07 -3.08
N ASP A 132 5.80 -5.16 -3.65
CA ASP A 132 4.80 -5.18 -4.71
C ASP A 132 3.51 -5.78 -4.16
N TYR A 133 2.39 -5.07 -4.28
CA TYR A 133 1.10 -5.56 -3.82
C TYR A 133 -0.01 -5.20 -4.80
N ASP A 134 -0.75 -6.20 -5.22
CA ASP A 134 -1.96 -6.08 -6.02
C ASP A 134 -3.17 -6.49 -5.17
N LYS A 135 -3.92 -5.49 -4.70
CA LYS A 135 -5.05 -5.71 -3.81
C LYS A 135 -6.22 -6.39 -4.52
N SER A 136 -6.38 -6.16 -5.84
CA SER A 136 -7.48 -6.73 -6.63
C SER A 136 -7.46 -8.25 -6.64
N ILE A 137 -6.28 -8.85 -6.70
CA ILE A 137 -6.05 -10.29 -6.64
C ILE A 137 -5.43 -10.76 -5.31
N LYS A 138 -5.28 -9.85 -4.36
CA LYS A 138 -4.68 -10.10 -3.04
C LYS A 138 -3.33 -10.80 -3.12
N PHE A 139 -2.49 -10.38 -4.06
CA PHE A 139 -1.16 -10.93 -4.27
C PHE A 139 -0.09 -9.93 -3.87
N GLY A 140 0.93 -10.39 -3.15
CA GLY A 140 2.03 -9.52 -2.74
C GLY A 140 3.37 -10.25 -2.69
N ILE A 141 4.42 -9.49 -2.98
CA ILE A 141 5.82 -9.90 -2.84
C ILE A 141 6.55 -8.82 -2.05
N ALA A 142 7.20 -9.22 -0.97
CA ALA A 142 8.06 -8.36 -0.18
C ALA A 142 9.48 -8.94 -0.18
N ASN A 143 10.48 -8.10 -0.41
CA ASN A 143 11.87 -8.50 -0.45
C ASN A 143 12.75 -7.58 0.38
N GLY A 144 13.79 -8.15 0.98
CA GLY A 144 14.81 -7.50 1.77
C GLY A 144 14.32 -7.12 3.16
N HIS A 145 14.91 -7.75 4.19
CA HIS A 145 14.64 -7.46 5.61
C HIS A 145 13.14 -7.39 5.93
N VAL A 146 12.37 -8.34 5.42
CA VAL A 146 10.91 -8.34 5.55
C VAL A 146 10.53 -8.60 7.00
N ILE A 147 9.65 -7.74 7.53
CA ILE A 147 8.93 -7.96 8.77
C ILE A 147 7.44 -7.85 8.46
N TRP A 148 6.73 -8.96 8.53
CA TRP A 148 5.29 -9.00 8.30
C TRP A 148 4.59 -9.27 9.62
N ARG A 149 3.78 -8.33 10.11
CA ARG A 149 3.07 -8.45 11.38
C ARG A 149 1.56 -8.47 11.16
N ASP A 150 0.88 -9.34 11.86
CA ASP A 150 -0.55 -9.23 12.13
C ASP A 150 -0.72 -8.81 13.60
N THR A 151 -1.13 -7.57 13.81
CA THR A 151 -1.24 -6.99 15.15
C THR A 151 -2.43 -7.54 15.92
N ALA A 152 -3.49 -8.00 15.24
CA ALA A 152 -4.66 -8.61 15.87
C ALA A 152 -4.35 -10.06 16.30
N ALA A 153 -3.69 -10.84 15.45
CA ALA A 153 -3.26 -12.19 15.75
C ALA A 153 -1.99 -12.26 16.61
N LYS A 154 -1.31 -11.12 16.84
CA LYS A 154 -0.03 -11.02 17.56
C LYS A 154 1.02 -11.95 16.98
N THR A 155 1.10 -12.00 15.66
CA THR A 155 2.07 -12.81 14.93
C THR A 155 3.02 -11.95 14.12
N ALA A 156 4.25 -12.42 13.92
CA ALA A 156 5.19 -11.79 13.02
C ALA A 156 6.03 -12.83 12.25
N ILE A 157 6.39 -12.48 11.02
CA ILE A 157 7.32 -13.22 10.16
C ILE A 157 8.51 -12.30 9.86
N TYR A 158 9.71 -12.84 10.01
CA TYR A 158 10.99 -12.20 9.68
C TYR A 158 11.66 -13.02 8.60
N ALA A 159 11.91 -12.42 7.44
CA ALA A 159 12.44 -13.12 6.28
C ALA A 159 13.16 -12.18 5.31
N ASP A 160 13.91 -12.74 4.33
CA ASP A 160 14.42 -11.97 3.22
C ASP A 160 13.42 -11.88 2.08
N HIS A 161 12.58 -12.91 1.90
CA HIS A 161 11.55 -12.96 0.86
C HIS A 161 10.23 -13.49 1.41
N VAL A 162 9.14 -12.76 1.14
CA VAL A 162 7.79 -13.19 1.47
C VAL A 162 6.91 -13.09 0.23
N VAL A 163 6.18 -14.16 -0.07
CA VAL A 163 5.14 -14.21 -1.09
C VAL A 163 3.81 -14.45 -0.40
N TYR A 164 2.82 -13.60 -0.67
CA TYR A 164 1.48 -13.68 -0.14
C TYR A 164 0.45 -13.87 -1.25
N LYS A 165 -0.47 -14.81 -1.09
CA LYS A 165 -1.60 -15.08 -1.97
C LYS A 165 -2.87 -15.16 -1.14
N GLY A 166 -3.59 -14.04 -1.04
CA GLY A 166 -4.71 -13.92 -0.13
C GLY A 166 -5.91 -14.79 -0.48
N GLU A 167 -6.19 -15.02 -1.76
CA GLU A 167 -7.28 -15.91 -2.17
C GLU A 167 -7.05 -17.37 -1.75
N GLU A 168 -5.79 -17.81 -1.81
CA GLU A 168 -5.39 -19.14 -1.35
C GLU A 168 -5.17 -19.19 0.18
N ASN A 169 -5.24 -18.05 0.88
CA ASN A 169 -4.77 -17.90 2.27
C ASN A 169 -3.36 -18.47 2.47
N TYR A 170 -2.50 -18.26 1.47
CA TYR A 170 -1.16 -18.81 1.42
C TYR A 170 -0.12 -17.74 1.63
N MET A 171 0.87 -18.05 2.44
CA MET A 171 2.08 -17.24 2.59
C MET A 171 3.29 -18.17 2.59
N LYS A 172 4.36 -17.74 1.93
CA LYS A 172 5.65 -18.42 1.93
C LYS A 172 6.74 -17.41 2.30
N ALA A 173 7.59 -17.77 3.26
CA ALA A 173 8.75 -16.97 3.66
C ALA A 173 10.03 -17.80 3.53
N THR A 174 11.07 -17.18 2.98
CA THR A 174 12.41 -17.77 2.79
C THR A 174 13.49 -16.73 3.08
N ASN A 175 14.69 -17.19 3.38
CA ASN A 175 15.89 -16.36 3.49
C ASN A 175 16.94 -16.79 2.47
N ASP A 176 17.81 -15.87 2.09
CA ASP A 176 19.01 -16.14 1.29
C ASP A 176 20.08 -16.78 2.16
N VAL A 177 20.22 -16.28 3.38
CA VAL A 177 21.16 -16.82 4.38
C VAL A 177 20.43 -17.02 5.69
N GLY A 178 20.60 -18.19 6.27
CA GLY A 178 19.93 -18.55 7.52
C GLY A 178 18.49 -19.01 7.32
N ARG A 179 17.66 -18.83 8.33
CA ARG A 179 16.29 -19.35 8.37
C ARG A 179 15.29 -18.24 8.68
N PRO A 180 14.20 -18.12 7.93
CA PRO A 180 13.10 -17.27 8.30
C PRO A 180 12.54 -17.66 9.67
N MET A 181 12.01 -16.68 10.38
CA MET A 181 11.48 -16.85 11.72
C MET A 181 10.02 -16.40 11.78
N PHE A 182 9.20 -17.21 12.38
CA PHE A 182 7.84 -16.88 12.78
C PHE A 182 7.79 -16.70 14.30
N THR A 183 7.04 -15.71 14.77
CA THR A 183 6.76 -15.50 16.18
C THR A 183 5.26 -15.36 16.41
N THR A 184 4.78 -15.84 17.56
CA THR A 184 3.42 -15.60 18.03
C THR A 184 3.38 -15.51 19.54
N ASP A 185 2.44 -14.72 20.07
CA ASP A 185 2.17 -14.64 21.50
C ASP A 185 1.12 -15.69 21.88
N ILE A 186 1.44 -16.53 22.85
CA ILE A 186 0.52 -17.52 23.43
C ILE A 186 0.49 -17.28 24.93
N GLU A 187 -0.60 -16.71 25.44
CA GLU A 187 -0.85 -16.49 26.88
C GLU A 187 0.24 -15.63 27.56
N GLY A 188 0.88 -14.73 26.80
CA GLY A 188 1.94 -13.86 27.32
C GLY A 188 3.35 -14.38 27.08
N ASP A 189 3.51 -15.60 26.60
CA ASP A 189 4.80 -16.17 26.20
C ASP A 189 4.99 -16.08 24.68
N THR A 190 6.19 -15.75 24.22
CA THR A 190 6.50 -15.69 22.79
C THR A 190 7.04 -17.02 22.31
N LEU A 191 6.29 -17.67 21.40
CA LEU A 191 6.76 -18.84 20.67
C LEU A 191 7.57 -18.40 19.44
N TYR A 192 8.71 -19.05 19.21
CA TYR A 192 9.59 -18.87 18.06
C TYR A 192 9.67 -20.14 17.22
N LEU A 193 9.44 -20.02 15.91
CA LEU A 193 9.61 -21.11 14.95
C LEU A 193 10.58 -20.68 13.86
N LYS A 194 11.63 -21.48 13.62
CA LYS A 194 12.59 -21.29 12.52
C LYS A 194 12.65 -22.54 11.67
N ALA A 195 12.62 -22.39 10.35
CA ALA A 195 12.72 -23.48 9.39
C ALA A 195 13.37 -22.98 8.09
N ASP A 196 13.86 -23.85 7.22
CA ASP A 196 14.45 -23.45 5.93
C ASP A 196 13.42 -22.74 5.02
N THR A 197 12.16 -23.08 5.19
CA THR A 197 11.02 -22.41 4.55
C THR A 197 9.84 -22.42 5.52
N LEU A 198 9.23 -21.26 5.73
CA LEU A 198 7.96 -21.15 6.44
C LEU A 198 6.83 -21.05 5.42
N LYS A 199 5.78 -21.83 5.63
CA LYS A 199 4.55 -21.77 4.84
C LYS A 199 3.35 -21.71 5.77
N SER A 200 2.45 -20.77 5.50
CA SER A 200 1.14 -20.67 6.14
C SER A 200 0.07 -20.89 5.08
N PHE A 201 -0.93 -21.66 5.41
CA PHE A 201 -2.09 -21.89 4.55
C PHE A 201 -3.31 -22.26 5.39
N ARG A 202 -4.48 -21.97 4.90
CA ARG A 202 -5.73 -22.35 5.57
C ARG A 202 -6.07 -23.80 5.28
N ILE A 203 -6.14 -24.62 6.31
CA ILE A 203 -6.70 -25.98 6.20
C ILE A 203 -8.21 -25.91 6.38
N ILE A 204 -8.96 -26.19 5.33
CA ILE A 204 -10.40 -26.40 5.42
C ILE A 204 -10.59 -27.84 5.91
N LYS A 205 -10.87 -28.02 7.20
CA LYS A 205 -11.28 -29.34 7.72
C LYS A 205 -12.74 -29.55 7.32
N GLU A 206 -12.98 -30.35 6.32
CA GLU A 206 -14.33 -30.90 6.11
C GLU A 206 -14.72 -31.69 7.37
N ARG A 207 -15.83 -31.31 7.99
CA ARG A 207 -16.36 -32.03 9.11
C ARG A 207 -16.94 -33.31 8.55
N ILE A 208 -16.21 -34.43 8.64
CA ILE A 208 -16.75 -35.76 8.31
C ILE A 208 -17.87 -36.00 9.32
N ILE A 209 -19.12 -35.82 8.89
CA ILE A 209 -20.31 -36.19 9.67
C ILE A 209 -20.42 -37.69 9.52
N TYR A 210 -19.92 -38.42 10.52
CA TYR A 210 -20.19 -39.86 10.60
C TYR A 210 -21.70 -40.04 10.79
N PRO A 211 -22.39 -40.78 9.92
CA PRO A 211 -23.79 -41.07 10.14
C PRO A 211 -23.95 -41.77 11.49
N ASP A 212 -24.88 -41.25 12.31
CA ASP A 212 -25.17 -41.83 13.62
C ASP A 212 -25.59 -43.30 13.42
N LYS A 213 -24.69 -44.23 13.79
CA LYS A 213 -24.95 -45.69 13.69
C LYS A 213 -26.20 -46.13 14.45
N ASN A 214 -26.75 -45.29 15.31
CA ASN A 214 -27.95 -45.57 16.09
C ASN A 214 -29.23 -44.93 15.52
N ALA A 215 -29.13 -44.07 14.50
CA ALA A 215 -30.28 -43.41 13.86
C ALA A 215 -31.26 -44.47 13.28
N ALA A 216 -30.71 -45.51 12.64
CA ALA A 216 -31.51 -46.62 12.10
C ALA A 216 -32.17 -47.52 13.17
N ARG A 217 -31.63 -47.57 14.38
CA ARG A 217 -32.24 -48.30 15.52
C ARG A 217 -33.38 -47.52 16.15
N ARG A 218 -33.34 -46.20 16.18
CA ARG A 218 -34.42 -45.35 16.71
C ARG A 218 -35.63 -45.32 15.78
N ALA A 219 -35.42 -45.35 14.45
CA ALA A 219 -36.50 -45.37 13.46
C ALA A 219 -37.30 -46.69 13.42
N LYS A 220 -36.80 -47.80 14.03
CA LYS A 220 -37.49 -49.10 14.09
C LYS A 220 -38.28 -49.32 15.40
N LYS A 221 -38.32 -48.32 16.28
CA LYS A 221 -39.01 -48.42 17.58
C LYS A 221 -40.30 -47.57 17.70
N ASN A 222 -40.75 -46.98 16.59
CA ASN A 222 -42.03 -46.27 16.48
C ASN A 222 -42.94 -47.04 15.49
#